data_3227964afa69af5265ce40fbc85e7c04
#
_entry.id   3227964afa69af5265ce40fbc85e7c04
#
_cell.length_a   1.000
_cell.length_b   1.000
_cell.length_c   1.000
_cell.angle_alpha   90.00
_cell.angle_beta   90.00
_cell.angle_gamma   90.00
#
_symmetry.space_group_name_H-M   'P 1'
#
loop_
_entity.id
_entity.type
_entity.pdbx_description
1 polymer ?
#
loop_
_entity_poly.entity_id
_entity_poly.type
_entity_poly.pdbx_seq_one_letter_code
_entity_poly.pdbx_strand_id
1 'polypeptide(L)'
;VLDVHSEKLRGVVEEDRKSAFVLFYGDWCGDCKAFKPTWDRWNKGKIGPIYAVEVLRGGKEWKEWGIDEIPTVAIYSDGIEKGRVCGIISEPDLNRLWNKIRRA
;
A
#
# COMPACT_ATOMS: atom_id res chain seq x y z
N VAL A 1 9.71 -3.79 4.69
CA VAL A 1 8.28 -3.46 4.88
C VAL A 1 8.01 -3.18 6.35
N LEU A 2 7.33 -2.09 6.62
CA LEU A 2 6.88 -1.76 7.97
C LEU A 2 5.37 -1.86 8.06
N ASP A 3 4.88 -2.63 9.03
CA ASP A 3 3.47 -2.61 9.39
C ASP A 3 3.22 -1.40 10.26
N VAL A 4 2.33 -0.52 9.83
CA VAL A 4 2.04 0.73 10.52
C VAL A 4 0.54 0.97 10.61
N HIS A 5 0.14 1.78 11.58
CA HIS A 5 -1.24 2.28 11.64
C HIS A 5 -1.43 3.39 10.62
N SER A 6 -2.68 3.61 10.22
CA SER A 6 -3.01 4.64 9.23
C SER A 6 -2.58 6.03 9.67
N GLU A 7 -2.52 6.28 10.98
CA GLU A 7 -2.08 7.58 11.51
C GLU A 7 -0.61 7.84 11.22
N LYS A 8 0.25 6.82 11.36
CA LYS A 8 1.65 6.97 11.02
C LYS A 8 1.83 7.19 9.53
N LEU A 9 1.07 6.45 8.71
CA LEU A 9 1.10 6.63 7.27
C LEU A 9 0.70 8.05 6.90
N ARG A 10 -0.33 8.59 7.56
CA ARG A 10 -0.76 9.96 7.32
C ARG A 10 0.38 10.95 7.62
N GLY A 11 1.10 10.74 8.72
CA GLY A 11 2.26 11.57 9.04
C GLY A 11 3.31 11.56 7.93
N VAL A 12 3.62 10.39 7.39
CA VAL A 12 4.59 10.25 6.30
C VAL A 12 4.08 10.94 5.02
N VAL A 13 2.82 10.68 4.65
CA VAL A 13 2.27 11.13 3.37
C VAL A 13 1.84 12.59 3.41
N GLU A 14 1.09 12.98 4.42
CA GLU A 14 0.48 14.31 4.46
C GLU A 14 1.35 15.37 5.12
N GLU A 15 2.00 15.03 6.23
CA GLU A 15 2.81 15.98 6.99
C GLU A 15 4.24 16.08 6.44
N ASP A 16 4.92 14.94 6.31
CA ASP A 16 6.29 14.90 5.83
C ASP A 16 6.38 14.94 4.31
N ARG A 17 5.27 14.67 3.62
CA ARG A 17 5.15 14.68 2.16
C ARG A 17 6.17 13.76 1.47
N LYS A 18 6.53 12.68 2.13
CA LYS A 18 7.49 11.71 1.63
C LYS A 18 6.83 10.72 0.68
N SER A 19 7.65 10.07 -0.14
CA SER A 19 7.16 8.96 -0.96
C SER A 19 6.78 7.77 -0.09
N ALA A 20 5.73 7.06 -0.49
CA ALA A 20 5.29 5.86 0.21
C ALA A 20 4.68 4.86 -0.78
N PHE A 21 5.05 3.60 -0.63
CA PHE A 21 4.50 2.47 -1.40
C PHE A 21 3.74 1.62 -0.38
N VAL A 22 2.41 1.57 -0.50
CA VAL A 22 1.57 1.11 0.59
C VAL A 22 0.64 -0.03 0.18
N LEU A 23 0.66 -1.12 0.96
CA LEU A 23 -0.33 -2.18 0.87
C LEU A 23 -1.40 -1.96 1.94
N PHE A 24 -2.66 -1.89 1.52
CA PHE A 24 -3.80 -1.94 2.42
C PHE A 24 -4.37 -3.35 2.38
N TYR A 25 -4.45 -4.01 3.54
CA TYR A 25 -4.86 -5.41 3.64
C TYR A 25 -5.73 -5.64 4.87
N GLY A 26 -6.35 -6.81 4.94
CA GLY A 26 -7.09 -7.24 6.13
C GLY A 26 -6.85 -8.71 6.40
N ASP A 27 -6.70 -9.09 7.66
CA ASP A 27 -6.52 -10.48 8.06
C ASP A 27 -7.72 -11.35 7.72
N TRP A 28 -8.89 -10.72 7.65
CA TRP A 28 -10.17 -11.39 7.33
C TRP A 28 -10.42 -11.54 5.84
N CYS A 29 -9.55 -11.03 5.01
CA CYS A 29 -9.73 -10.92 3.57
C CYS A 29 -9.09 -12.12 2.86
N GLY A 30 -9.90 -12.92 2.17
CA GLY A 30 -9.41 -14.07 1.42
C GLY A 30 -8.49 -13.71 0.27
N ASP A 31 -8.82 -12.65 -0.47
CA ASP A 31 -7.99 -12.17 -1.57
C ASP A 31 -6.65 -11.64 -1.08
N CYS A 32 -6.61 -11.03 0.09
CA CYS A 32 -5.37 -10.59 0.71
C CYS A 32 -4.47 -11.77 1.05
N LYS A 33 -5.07 -12.85 1.58
CA LYS A 33 -4.32 -14.08 1.88
C LYS A 33 -3.75 -14.71 0.62
N ALA A 34 -4.52 -14.67 -0.47
CA ALA A 34 -4.05 -15.18 -1.76
C ALA A 34 -2.92 -14.32 -2.34
N PHE A 35 -2.96 -13.01 -2.09
CA PHE A 35 -1.93 -12.08 -2.57
C PHE A 35 -0.63 -12.15 -1.74
N LYS A 36 -0.71 -12.56 -0.49
CA LYS A 36 0.44 -12.52 0.43
C LYS A 36 1.71 -13.17 -0.11
N PRO A 37 1.67 -14.37 -0.72
CA PRO A 37 2.89 -14.96 -1.27
C PRO A 37 3.54 -14.08 -2.36
N THR A 38 2.74 -13.47 -3.20
CA THR A 38 3.23 -12.55 -4.25
C THR A 38 3.88 -11.32 -3.62
N TRP A 39 3.23 -10.74 -2.62
CA TRP A 39 3.75 -9.58 -1.90
C TRP A 39 5.07 -9.89 -1.21
N ASP A 40 5.13 -10.98 -0.45
CA ASP A 40 6.33 -11.36 0.30
C ASP A 40 7.51 -11.64 -0.63
N ARG A 41 7.26 -12.32 -1.75
CA ARG A 41 8.30 -12.60 -2.74
C ARG A 41 8.77 -11.31 -3.42
N TRP A 42 7.84 -10.46 -3.81
CA TRP A 42 8.16 -9.23 -4.53
C TRP A 42 8.98 -8.26 -3.69
N ASN A 43 8.62 -8.07 -2.43
CA ASN A 43 9.31 -7.07 -1.61
C ASN A 43 10.63 -7.57 -1.01
N LYS A 44 10.92 -8.85 -1.14
CA LYS A 44 12.13 -9.43 -0.58
C LYS A 44 13.37 -8.76 -1.15
N GLY A 45 14.20 -8.25 -0.26
CA GLY A 45 15.43 -7.55 -0.65
C GLY A 45 15.25 -6.11 -1.12
N LYS A 46 14.02 -5.63 -1.23
CA LYS A 46 13.78 -4.24 -1.59
C LYS A 46 13.95 -3.34 -0.38
N ILE A 47 14.63 -2.23 -0.59
CA ILE A 47 14.86 -1.21 0.43
C ILE A 47 14.16 0.05 -0.03
N GLY A 48 13.34 0.63 0.85
CA GLY A 48 12.63 1.84 0.53
C GLY A 48 11.40 2.04 1.40
N PRO A 49 10.59 3.04 1.08
CA PRO A 49 9.42 3.41 1.89
C PRO A 49 8.22 2.51 1.60
N ILE A 50 8.34 1.24 1.97
CA ILE A 50 7.30 0.23 1.76
C ILE A 50 6.58 -0.01 3.08
N TYR A 51 5.27 0.21 3.08
CA TYR A 51 4.43 0.10 4.27
C TYR A 51 3.28 -0.86 4.04
N ALA A 52 2.82 -1.48 5.11
CA ALA A 52 1.59 -2.27 5.10
C ALA A 52 0.67 -1.73 6.19
N VAL A 53 -0.57 -1.49 5.84
CA VAL A 53 -1.59 -0.95 6.75
C VAL A 53 -2.76 -1.91 6.81
N GLU A 54 -3.07 -2.38 8.01
CA GLU A 54 -4.24 -3.24 8.20
C GLU A 54 -5.51 -2.39 8.19
N VAL A 55 -6.49 -2.83 7.41
CA VAL A 55 -7.79 -2.20 7.30
C VAL A 55 -8.80 -3.08 8.03
N LEU A 56 -9.42 -2.55 9.05
CA LEU A 56 -10.41 -3.27 9.84
C LEU A 56 -11.77 -3.22 9.16
N ARG A 57 -12.61 -4.24 9.37
CA ARG A 57 -13.99 -4.21 8.88
C ARG A 57 -14.70 -3.00 9.48
N GLY A 58 -15.27 -2.16 8.62
CA GLY A 58 -15.93 -0.94 9.07
C GLY A 58 -14.99 0.09 9.69
N GLY A 59 -13.69 -0.07 9.52
CA GLY A 59 -12.71 0.87 10.04
C GLY A 59 -12.70 2.18 9.27
N LYS A 60 -12.19 3.22 9.90
CA LYS A 60 -12.15 4.56 9.30
C LYS A 60 -11.14 4.66 8.16
N GLU A 61 -10.21 3.70 8.07
CA GLU A 61 -9.17 3.69 7.04
C GLU A 61 -9.75 3.66 5.63
N TRP A 62 -10.90 2.99 5.45
CA TRP A 62 -11.56 2.90 4.15
C TRP A 62 -11.86 4.28 3.58
N LYS A 63 -12.48 5.12 4.39
CA LYS A 63 -12.85 6.45 3.96
C LYS A 63 -11.66 7.39 3.91
N GLU A 64 -10.79 7.32 4.91
CA GLU A 64 -9.62 8.19 4.98
C GLU A 64 -8.70 8.05 3.77
N TRP A 65 -8.54 6.84 3.27
CA TRP A 65 -7.62 6.55 2.16
C TRP A 65 -8.34 6.23 0.86
N GLY A 66 -9.66 6.41 0.83
CA GLY A 66 -10.45 6.14 -0.37
C GLY A 66 -10.37 4.71 -0.83
N ILE A 67 -10.38 3.76 0.12
CA ILE A 67 -10.27 2.33 -0.19
C ILE A 67 -11.66 1.77 -0.47
N ASP A 68 -11.83 1.14 -1.63
CA ASP A 68 -13.09 0.50 -2.02
C ASP A 68 -13.03 -1.00 -1.89
N GLU A 69 -11.85 -1.59 -2.02
CA GLU A 69 -11.63 -3.02 -1.88
C GLU A 69 -10.20 -3.27 -1.40
N ILE A 70 -9.96 -4.46 -0.88
CA ILE A 70 -8.61 -4.90 -0.48
C ILE A 70 -8.34 -6.27 -1.08
N PRO A 71 -7.08 -6.63 -1.43
CA PRO A 71 -5.89 -5.79 -1.23
C PRO A 71 -5.87 -4.60 -2.20
N THR A 72 -5.32 -3.50 -1.75
CA THR A 72 -5.02 -2.34 -2.59
C THR A 72 -3.59 -1.93 -2.34
N VAL A 73 -2.84 -1.69 -3.41
CA VAL A 73 -1.50 -1.12 -3.32
C VAL A 73 -1.55 0.26 -3.96
N ALA A 74 -1.16 1.27 -3.20
CA ALA A 74 -1.18 2.66 -3.66
C ALA A 74 0.17 3.31 -3.41
N ILE A 75 0.51 4.27 -4.26
CA ILE A 75 1.76 5.03 -4.13
C ILE A 75 1.44 6.51 -3.93
N TYR A 76 2.24 7.14 -3.09
CA TYR A 76 2.08 8.55 -2.71
C TYR A 76 3.41 9.28 -2.85
N SER A 77 3.35 10.54 -3.25
CA SER A 77 4.50 11.44 -3.27
C SER A 77 4.00 12.87 -3.15
N ASP A 78 4.68 13.69 -2.36
CA ASP A 78 4.30 15.09 -2.14
C ASP A 78 2.86 15.26 -1.62
N GLY A 79 2.39 14.30 -0.82
CA GLY A 79 1.04 14.33 -0.27
C GLY A 79 -0.06 13.92 -1.23
N ILE A 80 0.29 13.41 -2.41
CA ILE A 80 -0.66 13.10 -3.48
C ILE A 80 -0.54 11.63 -3.88
N GLU A 81 -1.67 10.97 -4.06
CA GLU A 81 -1.70 9.62 -4.62
C GLU A 81 -1.28 9.68 -6.10
N LYS A 82 -0.30 8.87 -6.45
CA LYS A 82 0.25 8.83 -7.82
C LYS A 82 -0.18 7.60 -8.62
N GLY A 83 -0.82 6.65 -7.99
CA GLY A 83 -1.33 5.46 -8.65
C GLY A 83 -1.78 4.42 -7.66
N ARG A 84 -2.59 3.46 -8.13
CA ARG A 84 -3.03 2.33 -7.31
C ARG A 84 -3.39 1.15 -8.19
N VAL A 85 -3.37 -0.02 -7.58
CA VAL A 85 -3.90 -1.26 -8.15
C VAL A 85 -4.62 -2.00 -7.03
N CYS A 86 -5.69 -2.68 -7.36
CA CYS A 86 -6.48 -3.40 -6.36
C CYS A 86 -7.06 -4.70 -6.93
N GLY A 87 -7.54 -5.56 -6.06
CA GLY A 87 -8.12 -6.85 -6.43
C GLY A 87 -7.05 -7.89 -6.72
N ILE A 88 -6.97 -8.38 -7.95
CA ILE A 88 -5.95 -9.34 -8.36
C ILE A 88 -4.72 -8.55 -8.79
N ILE A 89 -3.69 -8.60 -7.94
CA ILE A 89 -2.48 -7.80 -8.12
C ILE A 89 -1.33 -8.72 -8.52
N SER A 90 -0.67 -8.42 -9.63
CA SER A 90 0.46 -9.20 -10.14
C SER A 90 1.79 -8.51 -9.84
N GLU A 91 2.90 -9.27 -9.96
CA GLU A 91 4.22 -8.67 -9.82
C GLU A 91 4.49 -7.57 -10.86
N PRO A 92 4.09 -7.70 -12.13
CA PRO A 92 4.19 -6.59 -13.08
C PRO A 92 3.47 -5.32 -12.62
N ASP A 93 2.31 -5.44 -11.97
CA ASP A 93 1.60 -4.29 -11.42
C ASP A 93 2.43 -3.60 -10.34
N LEU A 94 3.02 -4.39 -9.44
CA LEU A 94 3.87 -3.87 -8.38
C LEU A 94 5.11 -3.19 -8.94
N ASN A 95 5.72 -3.80 -9.95
CA ASN A 95 6.90 -3.23 -10.60
C ASN A 95 6.58 -1.90 -11.28
N ARG A 96 5.43 -1.79 -11.91
CA ARG A 96 5.00 -0.55 -12.55
C ARG A 96 4.86 0.57 -11.52
N LEU A 97 4.21 0.31 -10.40
CA LEU A 97 4.06 1.31 -9.33
C LEU A 97 5.41 1.65 -8.70
N TRP A 98 6.25 0.65 -8.47
CA TRP A 98 7.57 0.85 -7.88
C TRP A 98 8.43 1.75 -8.75
N ASN A 99 8.45 1.48 -10.05
CA ASN A 99 9.22 2.29 -11.00
C ASN A 99 8.70 3.73 -11.05
N LYS A 100 7.39 3.89 -10.96
CA LYS A 100 6.78 5.22 -10.98
C LYS A 100 7.16 6.03 -9.75
N ILE A 101 7.11 5.43 -8.57
CA ILE A 101 7.41 6.15 -7.33
C ILE A 101 8.90 6.47 -7.20
N ARG A 102 9.77 5.64 -7.75
CA ARG A 102 11.22 5.89 -7.72
C ARG A 102 11.63 7.07 -8.57
N ARG A 103 10.77 7.48 -9.51
CA ARG A 103 11.00 8.63 -10.39
C ARG A 103 10.38 9.92 -9.85
N ALA A 104 9.57 9.79 -8.81
CA ALA A 104 8.86 10.91 -8.24
C ALA A 104 9.78 11.82 -7.41
#